data_78fe035fb39a1bf3bb5e3f856bd579e6
#
_entry.id   78fe035fb39a1bf3bb5e3f856bd579e6
#
_cell.length_a   1.000
_cell.length_b   1.000
_cell.length_c   1.000
_cell.angle_alpha   90.00
_cell.angle_beta   90.00
_cell.angle_gamma   90.00
#
_symmetry.space_group_name_H-M   'P 1'
#
loop_
_entity.id
_entity.type
_entity.pdbx_description
1 polymer ?
#
loop_
_entity_poly.entity_id
_entity_poly.type
_entity_poly.pdbx_seq_one_letter_code
_entity_poly.pdbx_strand_id
1 'polypeptide(L)'
;MDNHSQREMAFLTEARKAVDVPIEFVRACKDELEALNLCINLSNLSDESIREALGIDKGHFSRMRKGRGNFPARKRLHLMAICGNRAPAQFEALHLHCDLVEKSKDALIRELEAKLALARMAA
;
A
#
# COMPACT_ATOMS: atom_id res chain seq x y z
N MET A 1 -15.67 16.01 12.23
CA MET A 1 -14.36 15.51 11.78
C MET A 1 -14.45 14.04 11.45
N ASP A 2 -13.94 13.66 10.31
CA ASP A 2 -14.09 12.31 9.82
C ASP A 2 -13.07 11.38 10.48
N ASN A 3 -13.55 10.43 11.30
CA ASN A 3 -12.69 9.44 11.96
C ASN A 3 -11.98 8.54 10.97
N HIS A 4 -12.56 8.36 9.78
CA HIS A 4 -11.97 7.56 8.72
C HIS A 4 -10.68 8.21 8.19
N SER A 5 -10.68 9.53 7.97
CA SER A 5 -9.50 10.28 7.53
C SER A 5 -8.36 10.18 8.56
N GLN A 6 -8.70 10.23 9.85
CA GLN A 6 -7.70 10.08 10.91
C GLN A 6 -7.10 8.68 10.92
N ARG A 7 -7.90 7.65 10.70
CA ARG A 7 -7.42 6.27 10.59
C ARG A 7 -6.50 6.10 9.40
N GLU A 8 -6.87 6.66 8.25
CA GLU A 8 -6.03 6.61 7.05
C GLU A 8 -4.67 7.26 7.30
N MET A 9 -4.65 8.41 7.94
CA MET A 9 -3.40 9.10 8.27
C MET A 9 -2.53 8.26 9.21
N ALA A 10 -3.12 7.61 10.21
CA ALA A 10 -2.39 6.75 11.13
C ALA A 10 -1.76 5.56 10.40
N PHE A 11 -2.51 4.89 9.52
CA PHE A 11 -2.00 3.77 8.74
C PHE A 11 -0.93 4.20 7.76
N LEU A 12 -1.08 5.35 7.10
CA LEU A 12 -0.09 5.88 6.19
C LEU A 12 1.22 6.23 6.90
N THR A 13 1.13 6.70 8.14
CA THR A 13 2.33 6.94 8.96
C THR A 13 3.07 5.64 9.22
N GLU A 14 2.35 4.53 9.34
CA GLU A 14 2.94 3.20 9.53
C GLU A 14 3.37 2.53 8.22
N ALA A 15 3.08 3.11 7.06
CA ALA A 15 3.47 2.56 5.75
C ALA A 15 4.97 2.27 5.66
N ARG A 16 5.81 3.04 6.38
CA ARG A 16 7.25 2.81 6.45
C ARG A 16 7.62 1.45 7.06
N LYS A 17 6.67 0.78 7.73
CA LYS A 17 6.87 -0.56 8.29
C LYS A 17 6.53 -1.66 7.28
N ALA A 18 5.96 -1.31 6.14
CA ALA A 18 5.66 -2.27 5.10
C ALA A 18 6.97 -2.82 4.53
N VAL A 19 6.99 -4.12 4.27
CA VAL A 19 8.18 -4.82 3.79
C VAL A 19 7.89 -5.48 2.44
N ASP A 20 8.96 -5.80 1.72
CA ASP A 20 8.83 -6.54 0.46
C ASP A 20 8.43 -7.98 0.73
N VAL A 21 7.58 -8.50 -0.13
CA VAL A 21 7.26 -9.92 -0.21
C VAL A 21 8.36 -10.60 -1.02
N PRO A 22 8.74 -11.85 -0.71
CA PRO A 22 9.67 -12.58 -1.58
C PRO A 22 9.20 -12.53 -3.04
N ILE A 23 10.10 -12.17 -3.94
CA ILE A 23 9.75 -11.87 -5.34
C ILE A 23 9.09 -13.08 -6.05
N GLU A 24 9.39 -14.28 -5.62
CA GLU A 24 8.82 -15.50 -6.17
C GLU A 24 7.29 -15.52 -6.06
N PHE A 25 6.76 -15.03 -4.94
CA PHE A 25 5.31 -14.94 -4.75
C PHE A 25 4.68 -13.91 -5.69
N VAL A 26 5.39 -12.80 -5.89
CA VAL A 26 4.92 -11.73 -6.79
C VAL A 26 4.95 -12.21 -8.23
N ARG A 27 6.00 -12.91 -8.64
CA ARG A 27 6.12 -13.48 -9.99
C ARG A 27 5.03 -14.50 -10.30
N ALA A 28 4.55 -15.20 -9.29
CA ALA A 28 3.47 -16.17 -9.44
C ALA A 28 2.11 -15.53 -9.68
N CYS A 29 1.95 -14.24 -9.39
CA CYS A 29 0.71 -13.52 -9.62
C CYS A 29 0.52 -13.27 -11.12
N LYS A 30 -0.65 -13.63 -11.63
CA LYS A 30 -1.00 -13.48 -13.05
C LYS A 30 -1.49 -12.08 -13.37
N ASP A 31 -2.14 -11.43 -12.40
CA ASP A 31 -2.75 -10.12 -12.59
C ASP A 31 -2.71 -9.32 -11.29
N GLU A 32 -3.18 -8.09 -11.39
CA GLU A 32 -3.21 -7.16 -10.27
C GLU A 32 -4.09 -7.64 -9.11
N LEU A 33 -5.19 -8.31 -9.43
CA LEU A 33 -6.08 -8.88 -8.41
C LEU A 33 -5.36 -9.92 -7.57
N GLU A 34 -4.59 -10.80 -8.20
CA GLU A 34 -3.81 -11.80 -7.46
C GLU A 34 -2.78 -11.15 -6.55
N ALA A 35 -2.16 -10.06 -6.98
CA ALA A 35 -1.21 -9.30 -6.16
C ALA A 35 -1.90 -8.64 -4.96
N LEU A 36 -3.10 -8.08 -5.16
CA LEU A 36 -3.90 -7.52 -4.07
C LEU A 36 -4.29 -8.62 -3.07
N ASN A 37 -4.74 -9.75 -3.55
CA ASN A 37 -5.11 -10.88 -2.71
C ASN A 37 -3.89 -11.45 -1.96
N LEU A 38 -2.74 -11.49 -2.59
CA LEU A 38 -1.49 -11.89 -1.95
C LEU A 38 -1.16 -10.96 -0.78
N CYS A 39 -1.29 -9.65 -1.00
CA CYS A 39 -1.07 -8.64 0.04
C CYS A 39 -1.98 -8.89 1.25
N ILE A 40 -3.26 -9.12 1.00
CA ILE A 40 -4.25 -9.38 2.06
C ILE A 40 -3.95 -10.69 2.77
N ASN A 41 -3.69 -11.74 2.03
CA ASN A 41 -3.46 -13.08 2.60
C ASN A 41 -2.21 -13.15 3.48
N LEU A 42 -1.17 -12.41 3.14
CA LEU A 42 0.06 -12.38 3.92
C LEU A 42 0.00 -11.49 5.15
N SER A 43 -1.06 -10.70 5.29
CA SER A 43 -1.20 -9.77 6.41
C SER A 43 -1.50 -10.45 7.75
N ASN A 44 -2.04 -11.65 7.71
CA ASN A 44 -2.59 -12.37 8.88
C ASN A 44 -3.75 -11.63 9.56
N LEU A 45 -4.35 -10.68 8.87
CA LEU A 45 -5.52 -9.96 9.34
C LEU A 45 -6.78 -10.54 8.71
N SER A 46 -7.91 -10.39 9.42
CA SER A 46 -9.20 -10.79 8.86
C SER A 46 -9.64 -9.80 7.78
N ASP A 47 -10.44 -10.29 6.85
CA ASP A 47 -11.04 -9.42 5.83
C ASP A 47 -11.86 -8.31 6.48
N GLU A 48 -12.55 -8.61 7.57
CA GLU A 48 -13.33 -7.62 8.30
C GLU A 48 -12.46 -6.48 8.85
N SER A 49 -11.33 -6.82 9.48
CA SER A 49 -10.41 -5.81 10.00
C SER A 49 -9.87 -4.91 8.89
N ILE A 50 -9.49 -5.51 7.77
CA ILE A 50 -8.94 -4.77 6.62
C ILE A 50 -10.00 -3.85 6.02
N ARG A 51 -11.20 -4.37 5.72
CA ARG A 51 -12.24 -3.57 5.10
C ARG A 51 -12.71 -2.43 5.98
N GLU A 52 -12.81 -2.66 7.31
CA GLU A 52 -13.19 -1.60 8.25
C GLU A 52 -12.13 -0.49 8.27
N ALA A 53 -10.86 -0.87 8.31
CA ALA A 53 -9.77 0.10 8.28
C ALA A 53 -9.76 0.91 6.97
N LEU A 54 -10.14 0.29 5.86
CA LEU A 54 -10.23 0.95 4.56
C LEU A 54 -11.55 1.70 4.35
N GLY A 55 -12.54 1.47 5.21
CA GLY A 55 -13.86 2.07 5.05
C GLY A 55 -14.63 1.51 3.84
N ILE A 56 -14.45 0.23 3.55
CA ILE A 56 -15.10 -0.43 2.43
C ILE A 56 -16.23 -1.32 2.96
N ASP A 57 -17.37 -1.24 2.30
CA ASP A 57 -18.54 -2.06 2.59
C ASP A 57 -18.23 -3.56 2.38
N LYS A 58 -18.83 -4.40 3.23
CA LYS A 58 -18.60 -5.85 3.22
C LYS A 58 -18.88 -6.48 1.86
N GLY A 59 -20.00 -6.15 1.26
CA GLY A 59 -20.38 -6.70 -0.04
C GLY A 59 -19.41 -6.29 -1.14
N HIS A 60 -19.03 -5.02 -1.16
CA HIS A 60 -18.06 -4.51 -2.12
C HIS A 60 -16.69 -5.17 -1.96
N PHE A 61 -16.22 -5.28 -0.74
CA PHE A 61 -14.93 -5.93 -0.46
C PHE A 61 -14.93 -7.40 -0.91
N SER A 62 -16.01 -8.13 -0.62
CA SER A 62 -16.16 -9.51 -1.05
C SER A 62 -16.11 -9.65 -2.58
N ARG A 63 -16.79 -8.74 -3.30
CA ARG A 63 -16.78 -8.72 -4.77
C ARG A 63 -15.37 -8.44 -5.31
N MET A 64 -14.67 -7.47 -4.71
CA MET A 64 -13.29 -7.16 -5.11
C MET A 64 -12.38 -8.37 -4.98
N ARG A 65 -12.46 -9.08 -3.86
CA ARG A 65 -11.65 -10.28 -3.60
C ARG A 65 -11.86 -11.36 -4.66
N LYS A 66 -13.06 -11.42 -5.25
CA LYS A 66 -13.44 -12.39 -6.26
C LYS A 66 -13.26 -11.89 -7.70
N GLY A 67 -12.78 -10.69 -7.87
CA GLY A 67 -12.58 -10.10 -9.20
C GLY A 67 -13.87 -9.57 -9.84
N ARG A 68 -14.93 -9.37 -9.06
CA ARG A 68 -16.22 -8.89 -9.55
C ARG A 68 -16.46 -7.40 -9.29
N GLY A 69 -15.46 -6.71 -8.79
CA GLY A 69 -15.50 -5.29 -8.50
C GLY A 69 -14.12 -4.72 -8.53
N ASN A 70 -14.02 -3.41 -8.69
CA ASN A 70 -12.73 -2.72 -8.75
C ASN A 70 -12.29 -2.30 -7.36
N PHE A 71 -11.01 -2.51 -7.08
CA PHE A 71 -10.38 -1.95 -5.88
C PHE A 71 -10.11 -0.46 -6.11
N PRO A 72 -10.55 0.43 -5.18
CA PRO A 72 -10.29 1.87 -5.36
C PRO A 72 -8.79 2.15 -5.39
N ALA A 73 -8.31 2.71 -6.50
CA ALA A 73 -6.88 2.98 -6.70
C ALA A 73 -6.29 3.83 -5.58
N ARG A 74 -7.05 4.81 -5.10
CA ARG A 74 -6.62 5.71 -4.00
C ARG A 74 -6.38 4.98 -2.67
N LYS A 75 -6.91 3.76 -2.51
CA LYS A 75 -6.78 2.98 -1.27
C LYS A 75 -5.67 1.92 -1.33
N ARG A 76 -4.96 1.82 -2.45
CA ARG A 76 -3.88 0.83 -2.62
C ARG A 76 -2.73 1.06 -1.63
N LEU A 77 -2.29 2.31 -1.50
CA LEU A 77 -1.23 2.66 -0.56
C LEU A 77 -1.65 2.33 0.88
N HIS A 78 -2.87 2.68 1.23
CA HIS A 78 -3.44 2.42 2.54
C HIS A 78 -3.54 0.91 2.81
N LEU A 79 -3.94 0.13 1.82
CA LEU A 79 -3.98 -1.33 1.93
C LEU A 79 -2.60 -1.90 2.28
N MET A 80 -1.56 -1.47 1.57
CA MET A 80 -0.19 -1.93 1.84
C MET A 80 0.28 -1.54 3.24
N ALA A 81 -0.09 -0.35 3.70
CA ALA A 81 0.23 0.09 5.06
C ALA A 81 -0.44 -0.79 6.12
N ILE A 82 -1.71 -1.11 5.93
CA ILE A 82 -2.48 -1.97 6.84
C ILE A 82 -1.92 -3.39 6.84
N CYS A 83 -1.70 -3.96 5.67
CA CYS A 83 -1.25 -5.34 5.51
C CYS A 83 0.24 -5.52 5.81
N GLY A 84 1.01 -4.46 5.83
CA GLY A 84 2.43 -4.49 6.16
C GLY A 84 3.33 -5.05 5.08
N ASN A 85 2.89 -5.08 3.83
CA ASN A 85 3.71 -5.53 2.72
C ASN A 85 3.42 -4.75 1.44
N ARG A 86 4.36 -4.82 0.50
CA ARG A 86 4.34 -4.05 -0.74
C ARG A 86 4.01 -4.88 -1.98
N ALA A 87 3.33 -6.02 -1.83
CA ALA A 87 3.05 -6.92 -2.95
C ALA A 87 2.44 -6.22 -4.18
N PRO A 88 1.41 -5.37 -4.05
CA PRO A 88 0.85 -4.67 -5.22
C PRO A 88 1.87 -3.75 -5.92
N ALA A 89 2.69 -3.04 -5.16
CA ALA A 89 3.72 -2.16 -5.71
C ALA A 89 4.84 -2.95 -6.39
N GLN A 90 5.22 -4.08 -5.80
CA GLN A 90 6.22 -4.98 -6.39
C GLN A 90 5.73 -5.58 -7.70
N PHE A 91 4.47 -5.96 -7.77
CA PHE A 91 3.85 -6.47 -8.99
C PHE A 91 3.89 -5.43 -10.10
N GLU A 92 3.52 -4.20 -9.79
CA GLU A 92 3.55 -3.09 -10.73
C GLU A 92 4.98 -2.82 -11.23
N ALA A 93 5.94 -2.73 -10.31
CA ALA A 93 7.34 -2.53 -10.66
C ALA A 93 7.86 -3.64 -11.57
N LEU A 94 7.54 -4.90 -11.26
CA LEU A 94 7.95 -6.05 -12.06
C LEU A 94 7.46 -5.94 -13.50
N HIS A 95 6.21 -5.55 -13.69
CA HIS A 95 5.60 -5.42 -15.01
C HIS A 95 6.06 -4.18 -15.78
N LEU A 96 6.59 -3.20 -15.06
CA LEU A 96 7.21 -2.01 -15.66
C LEU A 96 8.71 -2.19 -15.90
N HIS A 97 9.24 -3.38 -15.63
CA HIS A 97 10.68 -3.68 -15.72
C HIS A 97 11.51 -2.76 -14.83
N CYS A 98 11.00 -2.48 -13.64
CA CYS A 98 11.66 -1.63 -12.64
C CYS A 98 11.92 -2.42 -11.36
N ASP A 99 12.88 -1.98 -10.59
CA ASP A 99 13.11 -2.49 -9.26
C ASP A 99 12.51 -1.54 -8.22
N LEU A 100 11.84 -2.11 -7.23
CA LEU A 100 11.37 -1.34 -6.10
C LEU A 100 12.47 -1.37 -5.03
N VAL A 101 13.07 -0.22 -4.78
CA VAL A 101 14.21 -0.09 -3.86
C VAL A 101 13.84 0.82 -2.71
N GLU A 102 14.06 0.34 -1.49
CA GLU A 102 13.82 1.14 -0.29
C GLU A 102 14.87 2.24 -0.17
N LYS A 103 14.42 3.46 0.14
CA LYS A 103 15.33 4.59 0.34
C LYS A 103 16.13 4.42 1.63
N SER A 104 17.42 4.72 1.57
CA SER A 104 18.26 4.76 2.76
C SER A 104 17.86 5.94 3.65
N LYS A 105 18.24 5.88 4.93
CA LYS A 105 18.04 7.00 5.85
C LYS A 105 18.67 8.28 5.33
N ASP A 106 19.89 8.19 4.80
CA ASP A 106 20.61 9.35 4.29
C ASP A 106 19.87 9.96 3.08
N ALA A 107 19.33 9.13 2.20
CA ALA A 107 18.54 9.62 1.08
C ALA A 107 17.26 10.33 1.54
N LEU A 108 16.59 9.79 2.55
CA LEU A 108 15.39 10.40 3.12
C LEU A 108 15.70 11.74 3.78
N ILE A 109 16.80 11.83 4.52
CA ILE A 109 17.24 13.06 5.16
C ILE A 109 17.51 14.13 4.10
N ARG A 110 18.26 13.79 3.05
CA ARG A 110 18.56 14.74 1.96
C ARG A 110 17.29 15.23 1.27
N GLU A 111 16.33 14.34 1.05
CA GLU A 111 15.04 14.70 0.45
C GLU A 111 14.26 15.66 1.33
N LEU A 112 14.21 15.42 2.63
CA LEU A 112 13.55 16.30 3.59
C LEU A 112 14.23 17.66 3.67
N GLU A 113 15.56 17.71 3.66
CA GLU A 113 16.34 18.94 3.67
C GLU A 113 16.06 19.77 2.40
N ALA A 114 15.98 19.10 1.24
CA ALA A 114 15.65 19.76 -0.01
C ALA A 114 14.25 20.38 0.00
N LYS A 115 13.26 19.64 0.52
CA LYS A 115 11.90 20.12 0.67
C LYS A 115 11.81 21.32 1.61
N LEU A 116 12.55 21.26 2.71
CA LEU A 116 12.59 22.34 3.68
C LEU A 116 13.22 23.60 3.07
N ALA A 117 14.31 23.45 2.33
CA ALA A 117 14.95 24.55 1.63
C ALA A 117 14.00 25.23 0.62
N LEU A 118 13.25 24.44 -0.15
CA LEU A 118 12.25 24.95 -1.08
C LEU A 118 11.14 25.73 -0.35
N ALA A 119 10.67 25.19 0.78
CA ALA A 119 9.65 25.86 1.58
C ALA A 119 10.14 27.21 2.12
N ARG A 120 11.41 27.30 2.52
CA ARG A 120 12.02 28.56 3.00
C ARG A 120 12.14 29.59 1.88
N MET A 121 12.44 29.13 0.67
CA MET A 121 12.54 30.03 -0.50
C MET A 121 11.19 30.56 -0.94
N ALA A 122 10.11 29.79 -0.72
CA ALA A 122 8.76 30.18 -1.09
C ALA A 122 8.08 31.11 -0.06
N ALA A 123 8.67 31.24 1.12
CA ALA A 123 8.10 32.05 2.22
C ALA A 123 8.33 33.56 2.02
#